data_96e9d7b48517cf7e05eac18c82045c7d
#
_entry.id   96e9d7b48517cf7e05eac18c82045c7d
#
_cell.length_a   1.000
_cell.length_b   1.000
_cell.length_c   1.000
_cell.angle_alpha   90.00
_cell.angle_beta   90.00
_cell.angle_gamma   90.00
#
_symmetry.space_group_name_H-M   'P 1'
#
loop_
_entity.id
_entity.type
_entity.pdbx_description
1 polymer ?
#
loop_
_entity_poly.entity_id
_entity_poly.type
_entity_poly.pdbx_seq_one_letter_code
_entity_poly.pdbx_strand_id
1 'polypeptide(L)'
;SEVLPAERKVLFTYELPKKKKHYLHFIRILFGRKEKGYNDIGLLGEVKGKKLSTNVIIVPKENQQRISEFMQKEKINYSMKEICVFE
;
A
#
# COMPACT_ATOMS: atom_id res chain seq x y z
N SER A 1 -19.96 -6.19 28.93
CA SER A 1 -19.14 -5.13 28.35
C SER A 1 -18.97 -5.34 26.84
N GLU A 2 -19.22 -4.32 26.12
CA GLU A 2 -19.04 -4.37 24.68
C GLU A 2 -17.57 -4.19 24.32
N VAL A 3 -17.08 -5.12 23.48
CA VAL A 3 -15.75 -4.98 22.92
C VAL A 3 -15.90 -4.27 21.59
N LEU A 4 -15.31 -3.11 21.46
CA LEU A 4 -15.34 -2.39 20.19
C LEU A 4 -14.57 -3.19 19.13
N PRO A 5 -15.13 -3.32 17.93
CA PRO A 5 -14.41 -4.02 16.88
C PRO A 5 -13.11 -3.28 16.55
N ALA A 6 -12.02 -4.03 16.53
CA ALA A 6 -10.73 -3.52 16.15
C ALA A 6 -10.28 -4.20 14.89
N GLU A 7 -9.86 -3.42 13.93
CA GLU A 7 -9.26 -3.94 12.69
C GLU A 7 -7.75 -3.86 12.81
N ARG A 8 -7.10 -4.98 12.51
CA ARG A 8 -5.65 -5.00 12.44
C ARG A 8 -5.22 -4.54 11.06
N LYS A 9 -4.37 -3.55 11.05
CA LYS A 9 -3.83 -2.99 9.81
C LYS A 9 -2.31 -2.93 9.88
N VAL A 10 -1.68 -2.83 8.73
CA VAL A 10 -0.23 -2.71 8.64
C VAL A 10 0.10 -1.42 7.92
N LEU A 11 0.95 -0.63 8.55
CA LEU A 11 1.46 0.61 8.00
C LEU A 11 2.78 0.29 7.31
N PHE A 12 2.85 0.60 6.02
CA PHE A 12 4.08 0.46 5.25
C PHE A 12 4.68 1.83 5.00
N THR A 13 5.95 1.98 5.37
CA THR A 13 6.75 3.16 5.04
C THR A 13 7.87 2.68 4.13
N TYR A 14 8.09 3.34 3.02
CA TYR A 14 9.04 2.86 2.02
C TYR A 14 9.77 4.01 1.34
N GLU A 15 10.93 3.69 0.77
CA GLU A 15 11.70 4.65 -0.01
C GLU A 15 11.26 4.62 -1.46
N LEU A 16 11.01 5.80 -2.02
CA LEU A 16 10.63 5.90 -3.43
C LEU A 16 11.83 5.65 -4.34
N PRO A 17 11.63 4.97 -5.47
CA PRO A 17 12.72 4.76 -6.42
C PRO A 17 13.29 6.09 -6.91
N LYS A 18 14.60 6.16 -7.05
CA LYS A 18 15.29 7.37 -7.48
C LYS A 18 15.27 7.57 -8.99
N LYS A 19 15.29 6.48 -9.75
CA LYS A 19 15.25 6.56 -11.21
C LYS A 19 13.83 6.79 -11.68
N LYS A 20 13.65 7.74 -12.58
CA LYS A 20 12.33 8.15 -13.07
C LYS A 20 11.52 6.99 -13.63
N LYS A 21 12.11 6.14 -14.45
CA LYS A 21 11.42 4.97 -15.01
C LYS A 21 10.90 4.04 -13.93
N HIS A 22 11.77 3.71 -12.97
CA HIS A 22 11.40 2.83 -11.87
C HIS A 22 10.33 3.47 -10.99
N TYR A 23 10.46 4.78 -10.73
CA TYR A 23 9.49 5.53 -9.95
C TYR A 23 8.10 5.48 -10.61
N LEU A 24 8.02 5.80 -11.91
CA LEU A 24 6.74 5.80 -12.61
C LEU A 24 6.11 4.41 -12.66
N HIS A 25 6.92 3.38 -12.90
CA HIS A 25 6.46 2.00 -12.89
C HIS A 25 5.89 1.62 -11.53
N PHE A 26 6.63 1.91 -10.46
CA PHE A 26 6.23 1.61 -9.10
C PHE A 26 4.91 2.30 -8.73
N ILE A 27 4.81 3.59 -9.00
CA ILE A 27 3.62 4.39 -8.68
C ILE A 27 2.39 3.88 -9.46
N ARG A 28 2.56 3.55 -10.74
CA ARG A 28 1.45 3.07 -11.56
C ARG A 28 0.91 1.72 -11.09
N ILE A 29 1.81 0.81 -10.74
CA ILE A 29 1.37 -0.50 -10.27
C ILE A 29 0.72 -0.38 -8.88
N LEU A 30 1.32 0.39 -7.98
CA LEU A 30 0.82 0.50 -6.61
C LEU A 30 -0.48 1.30 -6.54
N PHE A 31 -0.54 2.46 -7.17
CA PHE A 31 -1.69 3.37 -7.05
C PHE A 31 -2.64 3.34 -8.25
N GLY A 32 -2.24 2.71 -9.34
CA GLY A 32 -3.08 2.64 -10.52
C GLY A 32 -3.05 3.92 -11.36
N ARG A 33 -3.97 4.00 -12.30
CA ARG A 33 -4.12 5.15 -13.19
C ARG A 33 -5.57 5.56 -13.26
N LYS A 34 -5.83 6.83 -13.03
CA LYS A 34 -7.15 7.43 -13.20
C LYS A 34 -7.06 8.50 -14.28
N GLU A 35 -6.98 8.05 -15.50
CA GLU A 35 -7.00 8.94 -16.67
C GLU A 35 -8.25 8.64 -17.48
N LYS A 36 -8.56 9.54 -18.40
CA LYS A 36 -9.72 9.36 -19.29
C LYS A 36 -9.62 8.02 -20.03
N GLY A 37 -10.59 7.14 -19.80
CA GLY A 37 -10.61 5.80 -20.37
C GLY A 37 -9.92 4.73 -19.54
N TYR A 38 -9.29 5.09 -18.42
CA TYR A 38 -8.65 4.14 -17.52
C TYR A 38 -9.21 4.29 -16.11
N ASN A 39 -9.60 3.17 -15.52
CA ASN A 39 -10.05 3.13 -14.14
C ASN A 39 -9.32 1.99 -13.43
N ASP A 40 -8.00 2.13 -13.30
CA ASP A 40 -7.16 1.15 -12.64
C ASP A 40 -6.95 1.57 -11.19
N ILE A 41 -7.42 0.74 -10.26
CA ILE A 41 -7.33 1.01 -8.83
C ILE A 41 -5.96 0.67 -8.26
N GLY A 42 -5.10 0.01 -9.05
CA GLY A 42 -3.78 -0.41 -8.63
C GLY A 42 -3.77 -1.51 -7.60
N LEU A 43 -2.58 -1.96 -7.22
CA LEU A 43 -2.42 -2.99 -6.21
C LEU A 43 -3.01 -2.54 -4.87
N LEU A 44 -2.80 -1.28 -4.50
CA LEU A 44 -3.32 -0.75 -3.24
C LEU A 44 -4.84 -0.88 -3.16
N GLY A 45 -5.55 -0.56 -4.26
CA GLY A 45 -7.00 -0.73 -4.31
C GLY A 45 -7.41 -2.19 -4.22
N GLU A 46 -6.67 -3.09 -4.89
CA GLU A 46 -6.96 -4.52 -4.86
C GLU A 46 -6.84 -5.10 -3.45
N VAL A 47 -5.89 -4.63 -2.65
CA VAL A 47 -5.70 -5.11 -1.28
C VAL A 47 -6.50 -4.30 -0.27
N LYS A 48 -7.37 -3.41 -0.73
CA LYS A 48 -8.21 -2.55 0.11
C LYS A 48 -7.41 -1.65 1.04
N GLY A 49 -6.27 -1.19 0.54
CA GLY A 49 -5.42 -0.28 1.28
C GLY A 49 -5.78 1.18 1.02
N LYS A 50 -5.11 2.06 1.75
CA LYS A 50 -5.27 3.51 1.61
C LYS A 50 -3.91 4.18 1.52
N LYS A 51 -3.82 5.18 0.69
CA LYS A 51 -2.63 6.01 0.58
C LYS A 51 -2.70 7.10 1.66
N LEU A 52 -1.67 7.15 2.52
CA LEU A 52 -1.55 8.21 3.53
C LEU A 52 -0.63 9.32 3.04
N SER A 53 0.40 8.94 2.32
CA SER A 53 1.29 9.89 1.62
C SER A 53 1.92 9.14 0.46
N THR A 54 2.78 9.79 -0.33
CA THR A 54 3.43 9.14 -1.47
C THR A 54 4.27 7.94 -1.05
N ASN A 55 4.81 7.95 0.17
CA ASN A 55 5.67 6.89 0.68
C ASN A 55 5.13 6.19 1.92
N VAL A 56 3.85 6.35 2.22
CA VAL A 56 3.20 5.69 3.36
C VAL A 56 1.83 5.19 2.94
N ILE A 57 1.59 3.90 3.14
CA ILE A 57 0.29 3.30 2.87
C ILE A 57 -0.14 2.47 4.08
N ILE A 58 -1.43 2.23 4.19
CA ILE A 58 -1.99 1.37 5.23
C ILE A 58 -2.85 0.31 4.55
N VAL A 59 -2.69 -0.94 4.95
CA VAL A 59 -3.43 -2.06 4.36
C VAL A 59 -3.97 -2.97 5.46
N PRO A 60 -5.08 -3.69 5.19
CA PRO A 60 -5.55 -4.71 6.14
C PRO A 60 -4.46 -5.76 6.35
N LYS A 61 -4.35 -6.24 7.59
CA LYS A 61 -3.30 -7.20 7.93
C LYS A 61 -3.35 -8.46 7.06
N GLU A 62 -4.54 -8.95 6.76
CA GLU A 62 -4.70 -10.17 5.95
C GLU A 62 -4.16 -10.03 4.53
N ASN A 63 -3.95 -8.80 4.06
CA ASN A 63 -3.45 -8.54 2.71
C ASN A 63 -2.01 -8.02 2.69
N GLN A 64 -1.34 -7.98 3.85
CA GLN A 64 0.01 -7.42 3.95
C GLN A 64 1.03 -8.15 3.08
N GLN A 65 0.87 -9.47 2.92
CA GLN A 65 1.83 -10.27 2.17
C GLN A 65 1.94 -9.85 0.71
N ARG A 66 0.83 -9.48 0.09
CA ARG A 66 0.84 -9.02 -1.30
C ARG A 66 1.68 -7.76 -1.47
N ILE A 67 1.59 -6.84 -0.51
CA ILE A 67 2.38 -5.61 -0.56
C ILE A 67 3.86 -5.91 -0.29
N SER A 68 4.15 -6.76 0.71
CA SER A 68 5.54 -7.17 0.99
C SER A 68 6.20 -7.80 -0.22
N GLU A 69 5.51 -8.71 -0.88
CA GLU A 69 6.03 -9.36 -2.09
C GLU A 69 6.27 -8.37 -3.21
N PHE A 70 5.36 -7.41 -3.39
CA PHE A 70 5.52 -6.36 -4.38
C PHE A 70 6.76 -5.51 -4.09
N MET A 71 6.92 -5.07 -2.84
CA MET A 71 8.08 -4.27 -2.45
C MET A 71 9.41 -5.02 -2.69
N GLN A 72 9.43 -6.31 -2.34
CA GLN A 72 10.62 -7.15 -2.56
C GLN A 72 10.91 -7.33 -4.04
N LYS A 73 9.89 -7.59 -4.84
CA LYS A 73 10.01 -7.73 -6.29
C LYS A 73 10.57 -6.45 -6.93
N GLU A 74 10.08 -5.30 -6.48
CA GLU A 74 10.50 -4.01 -7.00
C GLU A 74 11.78 -3.49 -6.36
N LYS A 75 12.37 -4.26 -5.44
CA LYS A 75 13.62 -3.90 -4.73
C LYS A 75 13.49 -2.57 -4.00
N ILE A 76 12.36 -2.41 -3.31
CA ILE A 76 12.08 -1.22 -2.52
C ILE A 76 12.43 -1.48 -1.06
N ASN A 77 13.15 -0.57 -0.44
CA ASN A 77 13.40 -0.62 1.00
C ASN A 77 12.15 -0.16 1.72
N TYR A 78 11.64 -0.99 2.62
CA TYR A 78 10.41 -0.68 3.33
C TYR A 78 10.46 -1.17 4.75
N SER A 79 9.61 -0.60 5.59
CA SER A 79 9.37 -1.09 6.95
C SER A 79 7.87 -1.22 7.16
N MET A 80 7.51 -2.13 8.07
CA MET A 80 6.11 -2.41 8.40
C MET A 80 5.89 -2.20 9.88
N LYS A 81 4.70 -1.70 10.22
CA LYS A 81 4.27 -1.59 11.61
C LYS A 81 2.81 -2.03 11.69
N GLU A 82 2.54 -3.02 12.53
CA GLU A 82 1.16 -3.44 12.78
C GLU A 82 0.49 -2.45 13.72
N ILE A 83 -0.72 -2.05 13.35
CA ILE A 83 -1.52 -1.13 14.15
C ILE A 83 -2.93 -1.67 14.30
N CYS A 84 -3.60 -1.27 15.36
CA CYS A 84 -5.02 -1.58 15.57
C CYS A 84 -5.82 -0.30 15.40
N VAL A 85 -6.87 -0.38 14.59
CA VAL A 85 -7.76 0.75 14.35
C VAL A 85 -9.11 0.42 14.94
N PHE A 86 -9.58 1.29 15.81
CA PHE A 86 -10.90 1.15 16.42
C PHE A 86 -11.87 2.09 15.74
N GLU A 87 -13.02 1.57 15.38
CA GLU A 87 -14.09 2.37 14.79
C GLU A 87 -15.21 2.63 15.77
#